data_da709cd4c606017c0651683487744db0
#
_entry.id   da709cd4c606017c0651683487744db0
#
_cell.length_a   1.000
_cell.length_b   1.000
_cell.length_c   1.000
_cell.angle_alpha   90.00
_cell.angle_beta   90.00
_cell.angle_gamma   90.00
#
_symmetry.space_group_name_H-M   'P 1'
#
loop_
_entity.id
_entity.type
_entity.pdbx_description
1 polymer ?
#
loop_
_entity_poly.entity_id
_entity_poly.type
_entity_poly.pdbx_seq_one_letter_code
_entity_poly.pdbx_strand_id
1 'polypeptide(L)'
;MRVSHRSKLVSLSLASICLIYACGGNDDSNSNSAAGDPPGKWTAGDLHVHTVQSDDSRTTQTLDFVLNKAFATYKLDWMALTNHLRSSKYDNDGNLLPAPVAFAYGMASHEIPRVKALQAGGTYADKLIFSGFEWDMPTHDHLGVALFEGASTLQSSASGAKEFQYAFTTAAESLFDPADVALWKTKYPQRFNSTAADALQALSWLKTNYPATSFATLNHPSRNPGKYTISDLRQMNDLAPDIVFMIEGMVGNQMEPNRGGYTSAYVPENAPNRTYGGTDAIVAQVGGMWDALLGEGRRIWNIADSDSHFEIDAASNSSGYYPGEYSKNHVWVAEGQAGVGGLKKSLRDGRMFGVFGDLINALDFRVSGSSGNGFMGQEIRVPTGERVTVTIRFKSPALNNYQKPVDSGTPGNMKPVVDHVDLIVGDVTGKALSGTPAYGVATNASTRVLRRLTAADWKVDADGYYSVSVPVEVKKNQYFRLRGTNLGADVAGLTAGGEPLADQQTTGTDNAARVNAINDRNYGSLWFYSNPVFVTVAQ
;
A
#
# COMPACT_ATOMS: atom_id res chain seq x y z
N MET A 1 40.14 45.78 50.43
CA MET A 1 41.29 45.41 49.59
C MET A 1 40.80 44.96 48.23
N ARG A 2 41.19 45.75 47.23
CA ARG A 2 40.87 45.42 45.79
C ARG A 2 41.92 44.45 45.27
N VAL A 3 41.50 43.39 44.50
CA VAL A 3 42.36 42.83 43.44
C VAL A 3 41.48 42.47 42.29
N SER A 4 41.71 43.08 41.15
CA SER A 4 41.15 42.84 39.84
C SER A 4 41.92 41.74 39.13
N HIS A 5 41.25 40.88 38.42
CA HIS A 5 41.91 40.08 37.38
C HIS A 5 41.13 40.16 36.02
N ARG A 6 41.88 40.64 35.06
CA ARG A 6 41.51 40.81 33.66
C ARG A 6 41.50 39.46 32.92
N SER A 7 40.45 39.16 32.23
CA SER A 7 40.38 38.05 31.25
C SER A 7 40.89 38.54 29.90
N LYS A 8 41.79 37.78 29.30
CA LYS A 8 42.27 37.99 27.93
C LYS A 8 41.39 37.13 26.97
N LEU A 9 40.78 37.77 25.99
CA LEU A 9 40.25 37.13 24.81
C LEU A 9 41.40 36.67 23.90
N VAL A 10 41.34 35.41 23.45
CA VAL A 10 42.18 34.90 22.36
C VAL A 10 41.28 34.63 21.19
N SER A 11 41.44 35.39 20.13
CA SER A 11 40.82 35.18 18.83
C SER A 11 41.63 34.16 18.05
N LEU A 12 41.05 33.04 17.65
CA LEU A 12 41.64 32.12 16.70
C LEU A 12 41.03 32.36 15.31
N SER A 13 41.87 32.83 14.40
CA SER A 13 41.57 32.93 12.96
C SER A 13 41.86 31.60 12.29
N LEU A 14 40.85 30.98 11.68
CA LEU A 14 41.05 29.85 10.76
C LEU A 14 41.34 30.40 9.35
N ALA A 15 42.52 30.12 8.84
CA ALA A 15 42.89 30.39 7.47
C ALA A 15 42.50 29.18 6.59
N SER A 16 41.69 29.43 5.57
CA SER A 16 41.35 28.45 4.55
C SER A 16 42.54 28.32 3.55
N ILE A 17 43.06 27.13 3.41
CA ILE A 17 44.06 26.82 2.38
C ILE A 17 43.33 26.16 1.20
N CYS A 18 43.22 26.88 0.09
CA CYS A 18 42.86 26.31 -1.21
C CYS A 18 44.11 25.66 -1.82
N LEU A 19 44.08 24.35 -2.01
CA LEU A 19 45.04 23.66 -2.86
C LEU A 19 44.43 23.47 -4.26
N ILE A 20 45.00 24.21 -5.22
CA ILE A 20 44.77 24.00 -6.64
C ILE A 20 45.83 22.96 -7.08
N TYR A 21 45.38 21.80 -7.56
CA TYR A 21 46.18 20.89 -8.37
C TYR A 21 45.64 20.91 -9.79
N ALA A 22 46.44 21.47 -10.69
CA ALA A 22 46.31 21.30 -12.13
C ALA A 22 47.42 20.39 -12.60
N CYS A 23 47.04 19.35 -13.37
CA CYS A 23 47.77 18.74 -14.49
C CYS A 23 46.98 17.46 -14.87
N GLY A 24 46.35 17.37 -15.97
CA GLY A 24 46.79 17.13 -17.31
C GLY A 24 46.95 15.62 -17.54
N GLY A 25 45.93 14.99 -18.18
CA GLY A 25 46.02 13.62 -18.69
C GLY A 25 44.70 13.27 -19.36
N ASN A 26 44.65 13.32 -20.70
CA ASN A 26 43.58 12.75 -21.50
C ASN A 26 43.52 11.25 -21.26
N ASP A 27 42.34 10.75 -20.83
CA ASP A 27 41.89 9.41 -21.19
C ASP A 27 40.37 9.47 -21.33
N ASP A 28 39.94 9.35 -22.59
CA ASP A 28 38.56 9.17 -22.99
C ASP A 28 38.07 7.78 -22.52
N SER A 29 37.44 7.76 -21.36
CA SER A 29 36.53 6.69 -20.99
C SER A 29 35.29 7.31 -20.38
N ASN A 30 34.37 7.68 -21.26
CA ASN A 30 33.03 8.17 -20.92
C ASN A 30 32.20 7.00 -20.39
N SER A 31 32.49 6.53 -19.17
CA SER A 31 31.60 5.67 -18.40
C SER A 31 30.61 6.56 -17.66
N ASN A 32 29.55 6.97 -18.35
CA ASN A 32 28.32 7.40 -17.69
C ASN A 32 27.77 6.21 -16.88
N SER A 33 28.28 6.01 -15.68
CA SER A 33 27.61 5.20 -14.67
C SER A 33 26.30 5.92 -14.36
N ALA A 34 25.21 5.45 -14.96
CA ALA A 34 23.87 5.90 -14.58
C ALA A 34 23.78 5.83 -13.05
N ALA A 35 23.52 6.98 -12.42
CA ALA A 35 23.40 7.04 -10.97
C ALA A 35 22.37 5.99 -10.54
N GLY A 36 22.80 5.04 -9.73
CA GLY A 36 21.92 4.03 -9.15
C GLY A 36 20.84 4.65 -8.26
N ASP A 37 20.01 3.82 -7.68
CA ASP A 37 19.08 4.25 -6.63
C ASP A 37 19.84 5.10 -5.60
N PRO A 38 19.26 6.22 -5.11
CA PRO A 38 19.81 6.88 -3.94
C PRO A 38 19.96 5.83 -2.82
N PRO A 39 21.00 5.90 -1.99
CA PRO A 39 21.17 4.97 -0.87
C PRO A 39 19.90 4.85 -0.04
N GLY A 40 19.53 3.64 0.33
CA GLY A 40 18.29 3.37 1.07
C GLY A 40 18.03 1.87 1.21
N LYS A 41 16.85 1.53 1.72
CA LYS A 41 16.43 0.13 1.88
C LYS A 41 14.95 -0.07 1.60
N TRP A 42 14.61 -1.26 1.14
CA TRP A 42 13.23 -1.74 1.12
C TRP A 42 12.80 -2.08 2.55
N THR A 43 11.63 -1.59 2.94
CA THR A 43 10.98 -1.90 4.21
C THR A 43 9.64 -2.55 3.92
N ALA A 44 9.33 -3.64 4.62
CA ALA A 44 8.10 -4.39 4.44
C ALA A 44 7.04 -3.95 5.45
N GLY A 45 5.79 -3.83 5.02
CA GLY A 45 4.70 -3.47 5.92
C GLY A 45 3.31 -3.75 5.38
N ASP A 46 2.32 -3.45 6.22
CA ASP A 46 0.90 -3.72 6.01
C ASP A 46 0.07 -2.53 6.49
N LEU A 47 -0.89 -2.06 5.69
CA LEU A 47 -1.74 -0.90 6.00
C LEU A 47 -3.15 -1.29 6.44
N HIS A 48 -3.50 -2.60 6.45
CA HIS A 48 -4.85 -3.07 6.74
C HIS A 48 -4.82 -4.28 7.66
N VAL A 49 -4.90 -4.04 8.98
CA VAL A 49 -4.78 -5.07 10.02
C VAL A 49 -5.79 -4.84 11.12
N HIS A 50 -6.54 -5.88 11.45
CA HIS A 50 -7.53 -5.89 12.53
C HIS A 50 -6.99 -6.62 13.77
N THR A 51 -7.53 -6.24 14.92
CA THR A 51 -7.30 -6.87 16.23
C THR A 51 -8.64 -7.16 16.91
N VAL A 52 -8.60 -7.71 18.11
CA VAL A 52 -9.79 -7.97 18.93
C VAL A 52 -10.67 -6.73 19.18
N GLN A 53 -10.17 -5.53 18.93
CA GLN A 53 -10.97 -4.31 19.05
C GLN A 53 -11.89 -4.04 17.85
N SER A 54 -11.70 -4.75 16.75
CA SER A 54 -12.64 -4.77 15.63
C SER A 54 -13.84 -5.65 16.00
N ASP A 55 -15.05 -5.22 15.66
CA ASP A 55 -16.29 -5.87 16.07
C ASP A 55 -16.53 -7.24 15.39
N ASP A 56 -15.77 -7.54 14.37
CA ASP A 56 -15.79 -8.78 13.58
C ASP A 56 -14.54 -9.67 13.75
N SER A 57 -13.57 -9.26 14.58
CA SER A 57 -12.41 -10.08 14.90
C SER A 57 -12.65 -10.96 16.14
N ARG A 58 -11.97 -12.11 16.20
CA ARG A 58 -12.05 -13.01 17.36
C ARG A 58 -11.30 -12.47 18.57
N THR A 59 -11.75 -12.83 19.77
CA THR A 59 -11.10 -12.46 21.03
C THR A 59 -9.68 -12.98 21.18
N THR A 60 -9.29 -14.00 20.39
CA THR A 60 -7.93 -14.53 20.34
C THR A 60 -6.97 -13.66 19.52
N GLN A 61 -7.47 -12.71 18.73
CA GLN A 61 -6.66 -11.76 17.95
C GLN A 61 -6.26 -10.56 18.83
N THR A 62 -5.66 -10.84 19.99
CA THR A 62 -5.19 -9.80 20.91
C THR A 62 -4.13 -8.93 20.24
N LEU A 63 -4.00 -7.69 20.66
CA LEU A 63 -3.02 -6.77 20.09
C LEU A 63 -1.59 -7.35 20.14
N ASP A 64 -1.18 -7.88 21.29
CA ASP A 64 0.16 -8.46 21.46
C ASP A 64 0.38 -9.66 20.54
N PHE A 65 -0.65 -10.50 20.34
CA PHE A 65 -0.58 -11.64 19.44
C PHE A 65 -0.38 -11.19 17.98
N VAL A 66 -1.16 -10.23 17.51
CA VAL A 66 -1.07 -9.70 16.13
C VAL A 66 0.29 -9.03 15.91
N LEU A 67 0.76 -8.21 16.85
CA LEU A 67 2.09 -7.58 16.78
C LEU A 67 3.22 -8.63 16.75
N ASN A 68 3.09 -9.70 17.53
CA ASN A 68 4.07 -10.80 17.53
C ASN A 68 4.10 -11.51 16.16
N LYS A 69 2.93 -11.79 15.57
CA LYS A 69 2.87 -12.36 14.21
C LYS A 69 3.52 -11.43 13.20
N ALA A 70 3.15 -10.18 13.15
CA ALA A 70 3.69 -9.21 12.21
C ALA A 70 5.23 -9.06 12.32
N PHE A 71 5.74 -8.84 13.52
CA PHE A 71 7.14 -8.42 13.70
C PHE A 71 8.09 -9.56 14.09
N ALA A 72 7.67 -10.45 15.00
CA ALA A 72 8.52 -11.54 15.43
C ALA A 72 8.48 -12.74 14.46
N THR A 73 7.32 -13.04 13.87
CA THR A 73 7.16 -14.17 12.94
C THR A 73 7.47 -13.76 11.51
N TYR A 74 6.73 -12.80 10.96
CA TYR A 74 6.76 -12.44 9.53
C TYR A 74 7.65 -11.24 9.20
N LYS A 75 8.34 -10.68 10.21
CA LYS A 75 9.45 -9.72 10.04
C LYS A 75 9.08 -8.43 9.32
N LEU A 76 7.88 -7.91 9.50
CA LEU A 76 7.55 -6.57 9.03
C LEU A 76 8.44 -5.50 9.70
N ASP A 77 8.65 -4.39 9.02
CA ASP A 77 9.33 -3.20 9.54
C ASP A 77 8.33 -2.18 10.09
N TRP A 78 7.12 -2.16 9.54
CA TRP A 78 6.07 -1.21 9.92
C TRP A 78 4.68 -1.82 9.72
N MET A 79 3.68 -1.27 10.43
CA MET A 79 2.29 -1.72 10.33
C MET A 79 1.30 -0.64 10.77
N ALA A 80 0.16 -0.57 10.09
CA ALA A 80 -1.03 0.15 10.55
C ALA A 80 -2.00 -0.82 11.23
N LEU A 81 -2.53 -0.43 12.37
CA LEU A 81 -3.69 -1.07 13.01
C LEU A 81 -4.93 -0.31 12.53
N THR A 82 -5.87 -0.99 11.88
CA THR A 82 -7.00 -0.34 11.19
C THR A 82 -8.33 -1.02 11.49
N ASN A 83 -8.58 -1.27 12.77
CA ASN A 83 -9.85 -1.83 13.22
C ASN A 83 -11.04 -1.02 12.68
N HIS A 84 -12.19 -1.67 12.49
CA HIS A 84 -13.39 -1.00 12.03
C HIS A 84 -13.79 0.18 12.92
N LEU A 85 -14.13 1.30 12.31
CA LEU A 85 -14.60 2.50 13.01
C LEU A 85 -16.07 2.36 13.46
N ARG A 86 -16.35 1.27 14.18
CA ARG A 86 -17.68 0.91 14.68
C ARG A 86 -17.70 0.94 16.22
N SER A 87 -17.90 -0.18 16.88
CA SER A 87 -17.87 -0.27 18.34
C SER A 87 -16.85 -1.28 18.82
N SER A 88 -16.07 -0.93 19.84
CA SER A 88 -15.23 -1.87 20.57
C SER A 88 -15.97 -2.44 21.76
N LYS A 89 -15.94 -3.77 21.89
CA LYS A 89 -16.52 -4.52 23.01
C LYS A 89 -15.45 -5.08 23.95
N TYR A 90 -14.21 -5.13 23.49
CA TYR A 90 -13.09 -5.78 24.19
C TYR A 90 -11.91 -4.82 24.35
N ASP A 91 -11.10 -5.06 25.39
CA ASP A 91 -9.79 -4.46 25.50
C ASP A 91 -8.75 -5.17 24.58
N ASN A 92 -7.47 -4.78 24.67
CA ASN A 92 -6.41 -5.39 23.86
C ASN A 92 -6.17 -6.88 24.13
N ASP A 93 -6.55 -7.35 25.31
CA ASP A 93 -6.31 -8.73 25.78
C ASP A 93 -7.53 -9.64 25.53
N GLY A 94 -8.60 -9.10 24.94
CA GLY A 94 -9.83 -9.84 24.65
C GLY A 94 -10.78 -9.93 25.84
N ASN A 95 -10.59 -9.14 26.89
CA ASN A 95 -11.53 -9.05 28.00
C ASN A 95 -12.69 -8.13 27.65
N LEU A 96 -13.90 -8.57 28.00
CA LEU A 96 -15.12 -7.78 27.74
C LEU A 96 -15.08 -6.47 28.53
N LEU A 97 -15.34 -5.35 27.86
CA LEU A 97 -15.49 -4.05 28.51
C LEU A 97 -16.79 -3.99 29.32
N PRO A 98 -16.87 -3.17 30.38
CA PRO A 98 -18.11 -2.98 31.15
C PRO A 98 -19.30 -2.52 30.31
N ALA A 99 -19.03 -1.76 29.24
CA ALA A 99 -19.98 -1.39 28.20
C ALA A 99 -19.23 -1.18 26.88
N PRO A 100 -19.85 -1.43 25.72
CA PRO A 100 -19.26 -1.09 24.44
C PRO A 100 -19.00 0.41 24.33
N VAL A 101 -17.91 0.77 23.66
CA VAL A 101 -17.52 2.16 23.36
C VAL A 101 -17.36 2.35 21.86
N ALA A 102 -17.43 3.58 21.37
CA ALA A 102 -17.02 3.87 20.01
C ALA A 102 -15.53 3.51 19.84
N PHE A 103 -15.16 2.89 18.71
CA PHE A 103 -13.78 2.36 18.51
C PHE A 103 -12.68 3.37 18.81
N ALA A 104 -12.86 4.65 18.43
CA ALA A 104 -11.86 5.68 18.69
C ALA A 104 -11.55 5.90 20.19
N TYR A 105 -12.46 5.53 21.10
CA TYR A 105 -12.17 5.51 22.54
C TYR A 105 -11.37 4.26 22.92
N GLY A 106 -11.67 3.09 22.35
CA GLY A 106 -10.87 1.88 22.51
C GLY A 106 -9.42 2.10 22.04
N MET A 107 -9.27 2.66 20.84
CA MET A 107 -7.98 3.06 20.29
C MET A 107 -7.21 3.99 21.23
N ALA A 108 -7.88 5.02 21.78
CA ALA A 108 -7.27 6.01 22.68
C ALA A 108 -6.90 5.42 24.04
N SER A 109 -7.73 4.52 24.59
CA SER A 109 -7.58 4.03 25.98
C SER A 109 -6.79 2.73 26.07
N HIS A 110 -6.75 1.94 25.00
CA HIS A 110 -6.15 0.61 25.00
C HIS A 110 -5.03 0.47 23.97
N GLU A 111 -5.32 0.67 22.67
CA GLU A 111 -4.37 0.37 21.58
C GLU A 111 -3.15 1.28 21.60
N ILE A 112 -3.32 2.60 21.49
CA ILE A 112 -2.22 3.57 21.50
C ILE A 112 -1.35 3.47 22.76
N PRO A 113 -1.92 3.41 23.98
CA PRO A 113 -1.12 3.28 25.20
C PRO A 113 -0.31 1.97 25.24
N ARG A 114 -0.88 0.87 24.77
CA ARG A 114 -0.19 -0.43 24.76
C ARG A 114 0.99 -0.43 23.80
N VAL A 115 0.80 0.05 22.56
CA VAL A 115 1.88 0.18 21.58
C VAL A 115 3.02 1.04 22.16
N LYS A 116 2.69 2.20 22.74
CA LYS A 116 3.69 3.07 23.39
C LYS A 116 4.43 2.37 24.52
N ALA A 117 3.72 1.63 25.36
CA ALA A 117 4.33 0.91 26.48
C ALA A 117 5.29 -0.18 26.00
N LEU A 118 4.91 -0.95 24.97
CA LEU A 118 5.77 -1.98 24.35
C LEU A 118 7.04 -1.35 23.77
N GLN A 119 6.92 -0.27 23.02
CA GLN A 119 8.06 0.42 22.41
C GLN A 119 8.97 1.07 23.46
N ALA A 120 8.40 1.70 24.50
CA ALA A 120 9.16 2.26 25.62
C ALA A 120 9.88 1.19 26.43
N GLY A 121 9.31 -0.02 26.53
CA GLY A 121 9.92 -1.20 27.15
C GLY A 121 10.98 -1.89 26.28
N GLY A 122 11.25 -1.38 25.08
CA GLY A 122 12.22 -1.96 24.14
C GLY A 122 11.65 -3.01 23.19
N THR A 123 10.44 -3.50 23.41
CA THR A 123 9.77 -4.41 22.50
C THR A 123 9.27 -3.62 21.28
N TYR A 124 9.69 -4.01 20.08
CA TYR A 124 9.36 -3.31 18.83
C TYR A 124 9.83 -1.82 18.78
N ALA A 125 10.87 -1.47 19.53
CA ALA A 125 11.40 -0.09 19.55
C ALA A 125 11.93 0.38 18.18
N ASP A 126 12.36 -0.55 17.33
CA ASP A 126 12.82 -0.33 15.96
C ASP A 126 11.69 -0.39 14.91
N LYS A 127 10.46 -0.68 15.32
CA LYS A 127 9.31 -0.85 14.42
C LYS A 127 8.48 0.43 14.34
N LEU A 128 7.89 0.68 13.16
CA LEU A 128 6.99 1.80 12.97
C LEU A 128 5.54 1.27 13.03
N ILE A 129 4.86 1.58 14.13
CA ILE A 129 3.50 1.12 14.40
C ILE A 129 2.62 2.36 14.58
N PHE A 130 1.49 2.38 13.90
CA PHE A 130 0.52 3.44 14.05
C PHE A 130 -0.91 2.91 14.01
N SER A 131 -1.81 3.63 14.67
CA SER A 131 -3.24 3.36 14.66
C SER A 131 -3.92 4.20 13.60
N GLY A 132 -4.77 3.56 12.85
CA GLY A 132 -5.75 4.15 11.95
C GLY A 132 -7.11 3.51 12.22
N PHE A 133 -7.95 3.51 11.23
CA PHE A 133 -9.23 2.81 11.28
C PHE A 133 -9.75 2.52 9.87
N GLU A 134 -10.57 1.51 9.77
CA GLU A 134 -11.35 1.23 8.57
C GLU A 134 -12.75 1.80 8.75
N TRP A 135 -13.13 2.70 7.86
CA TRP A 135 -14.38 3.44 7.90
C TRP A 135 -15.40 2.92 6.89
N ASP A 136 -16.59 2.56 7.35
CA ASP A 136 -17.76 2.30 6.51
C ASP A 136 -18.16 3.61 5.82
N MET A 137 -17.65 3.86 4.63
CA MET A 137 -17.89 5.12 3.94
C MET A 137 -19.32 5.15 3.36
N PRO A 138 -20.12 6.19 3.65
CA PRO A 138 -21.52 6.26 3.19
C PRO A 138 -21.65 6.01 1.68
N THR A 139 -22.53 5.08 1.30
CA THR A 139 -22.84 4.64 -0.06
C THR A 139 -21.73 3.87 -0.79
N HIS A 140 -20.51 3.86 -0.28
CA HIS A 140 -19.35 3.16 -0.83
C HIS A 140 -19.03 1.90 0.00
N ASP A 141 -17.90 1.29 -0.27
CA ASP A 141 -17.29 0.26 0.58
C ASP A 141 -16.33 0.95 1.58
N HIS A 142 -15.35 0.23 2.12
CA HIS A 142 -14.52 0.74 3.20
C HIS A 142 -13.42 1.68 2.70
N LEU A 143 -13.04 2.59 3.57
CA LEU A 143 -11.88 3.47 3.41
C LEU A 143 -10.97 3.33 4.64
N GLY A 144 -9.74 2.88 4.46
CA GLY A 144 -8.71 2.93 5.49
C GLY A 144 -8.26 4.37 5.71
N VAL A 145 -8.21 4.83 6.97
CA VAL A 145 -7.84 6.22 7.31
C VAL A 145 -6.82 6.24 8.42
N ALA A 146 -5.76 7.00 8.24
CA ALA A 146 -4.79 7.31 9.29
C ALA A 146 -4.74 8.82 9.55
N LEU A 147 -4.79 9.20 10.82
CA LEU A 147 -4.70 10.57 11.32
C LEU A 147 -3.53 10.68 12.29
N PHE A 148 -2.67 11.68 12.12
CA PHE A 148 -1.49 11.86 12.98
C PHE A 148 -1.50 13.21 13.68
N GLU A 149 -0.96 13.26 14.90
CA GLU A 149 -0.79 14.48 15.69
C GLU A 149 0.18 15.48 15.04
N GLY A 150 1.03 15.04 14.12
CA GLY A 150 1.99 15.90 13.42
C GLY A 150 2.65 15.23 12.22
N ALA A 151 3.29 16.04 11.38
CA ALA A 151 3.94 15.57 10.16
C ALA A 151 5.15 14.65 10.43
N SER A 152 5.84 14.85 11.56
CA SER A 152 7.05 14.12 11.94
C SER A 152 6.81 12.97 12.93
N THR A 153 5.56 12.61 13.19
CA THR A 153 5.20 11.54 14.13
C THR A 153 4.26 10.53 13.49
N LEU A 154 4.33 9.26 13.94
CA LEU A 154 3.30 8.22 13.71
C LEU A 154 2.30 8.16 14.89
N GLN A 155 2.40 9.05 15.87
CA GLN A 155 1.39 9.13 16.91
C GLN A 155 0.05 9.49 16.28
N SER A 156 -0.90 8.57 16.39
CA SER A 156 -2.25 8.75 15.86
C SER A 156 -3.02 9.79 16.67
N SER A 157 -3.82 10.60 15.99
CA SER A 157 -4.69 11.59 16.63
C SER A 157 -5.97 10.95 17.15
N ALA A 158 -5.94 10.55 18.41
CA ALA A 158 -7.12 9.98 19.07
C ALA A 158 -8.29 10.96 19.14
N SER A 159 -8.02 12.24 19.37
CA SER A 159 -9.06 13.28 19.39
C SER A 159 -9.71 13.45 18.02
N GLY A 160 -8.89 13.48 16.96
CA GLY A 160 -9.40 13.54 15.59
C GLY A 160 -10.22 12.32 15.19
N ALA A 161 -9.78 11.12 15.59
CA ALA A 161 -10.51 9.89 15.31
C ALA A 161 -11.88 9.86 16.04
N LYS A 162 -11.95 10.31 17.30
CA LYS A 162 -13.20 10.42 18.05
C LYS A 162 -14.20 11.38 17.37
N GLU A 163 -13.70 12.57 17.00
CA GLU A 163 -14.51 13.58 16.32
C GLU A 163 -14.99 13.07 14.94
N PHE A 164 -14.08 12.44 14.17
CA PHE A 164 -14.39 11.85 12.87
C PHE A 164 -15.48 10.77 13.03
N GLN A 165 -15.31 9.85 13.99
CA GLN A 165 -16.29 8.80 14.23
C GLN A 165 -17.65 9.35 14.60
N TYR A 166 -17.73 10.38 15.44
CA TYR A 166 -18.99 11.03 15.76
C TYR A 166 -19.63 11.66 14.52
N ALA A 167 -18.89 12.45 13.77
CA ALA A 167 -19.45 13.26 12.68
C ALA A 167 -19.83 12.42 11.46
N PHE A 168 -19.09 11.34 11.15
CA PHE A 168 -19.12 10.67 9.85
C PHE A 168 -19.50 9.18 9.90
N THR A 169 -19.98 8.66 11.04
CA THR A 169 -20.47 7.28 11.15
C THR A 169 -21.89 7.22 11.68
N THR A 170 -22.50 6.04 11.59
CA THR A 170 -23.83 5.76 12.17
C THR A 170 -23.77 5.33 13.64
N ALA A 171 -22.59 5.33 14.28
CA ALA A 171 -22.39 4.90 15.65
C ALA A 171 -23.35 5.65 16.62
N ALA A 172 -24.01 4.93 17.52
CA ALA A 172 -24.96 5.51 18.47
C ALA A 172 -24.27 6.48 19.43
N GLU A 173 -24.92 7.58 19.78
CA GLU A 173 -24.37 8.58 20.72
C GLU A 173 -24.01 7.99 22.08
N SER A 174 -24.70 6.95 22.51
CA SER A 174 -24.45 6.25 23.78
C SER A 174 -23.07 5.56 23.84
N LEU A 175 -22.38 5.42 22.71
CA LEU A 175 -21.03 4.86 22.63
C LEU A 175 -19.93 5.89 22.91
N PHE A 176 -20.27 7.18 22.95
CA PHE A 176 -19.35 8.29 23.11
C PHE A 176 -19.44 8.90 24.51
N ASP A 177 -18.36 9.59 24.93
CA ASP A 177 -18.40 10.40 26.15
C ASP A 177 -19.46 11.52 26.03
N PRO A 178 -20.36 11.70 27.01
CA PRO A 178 -21.40 12.73 26.95
C PRO A 178 -20.88 14.16 26.80
N ALA A 179 -19.70 14.47 27.35
CA ALA A 179 -19.10 15.80 27.23
C ALA A 179 -18.60 16.05 25.79
N ASP A 180 -17.99 15.05 25.17
CA ASP A 180 -17.59 15.10 23.76
C ASP A 180 -18.80 15.27 22.85
N VAL A 181 -19.88 14.50 23.09
CA VAL A 181 -21.16 14.62 22.35
C VAL A 181 -21.73 16.03 22.46
N ALA A 182 -21.77 16.59 23.68
CA ALA A 182 -22.28 17.94 23.91
C ALA A 182 -21.47 19.00 23.14
N LEU A 183 -20.15 18.86 23.11
CA LEU A 183 -19.25 19.73 22.34
C LEU A 183 -19.53 19.61 20.83
N TRP A 184 -19.59 18.38 20.30
CA TRP A 184 -19.74 18.16 18.87
C TRP A 184 -21.12 18.53 18.34
N LYS A 185 -22.17 18.43 19.16
CA LYS A 185 -23.51 18.95 18.82
C LYS A 185 -23.53 20.45 18.56
N THR A 186 -22.63 21.21 19.19
CA THR A 186 -22.49 22.64 18.91
C THR A 186 -21.76 22.91 17.60
N LYS A 187 -20.85 21.99 17.21
CA LYS A 187 -20.02 22.11 16.01
C LYS A 187 -20.73 21.55 14.76
N TYR A 188 -21.49 20.47 14.92
CA TYR A 188 -22.19 19.75 13.86
C TYR A 188 -23.70 19.79 14.08
N PRO A 189 -24.45 20.59 13.34
CA PRO A 189 -25.91 20.63 13.44
C PRO A 189 -26.59 19.32 13.04
N GLN A 190 -25.88 18.51 12.23
CA GLN A 190 -26.25 17.14 11.87
C GLN A 190 -24.99 16.30 11.63
N ARG A 191 -25.12 14.98 11.66
CA ARG A 191 -24.05 14.04 11.30
C ARG A 191 -24.09 13.77 9.81
N PHE A 192 -22.93 13.51 9.22
CA PHE A 192 -22.73 13.34 7.77
C PHE A 192 -22.38 11.87 7.48
N ASN A 193 -23.39 10.99 7.45
CA ASN A 193 -23.15 9.54 7.47
C ASN A 193 -24.07 8.69 6.57
N SER A 194 -24.74 9.30 5.60
CA SER A 194 -25.78 8.59 4.84
C SER A 194 -25.72 8.73 3.32
N THR A 195 -25.06 9.75 2.80
CA THR A 195 -25.03 10.07 1.37
C THR A 195 -23.62 10.12 0.81
N ALA A 196 -23.48 10.03 -0.52
CA ALA A 196 -22.19 10.23 -1.19
C ALA A 196 -21.62 11.65 -0.96
N ALA A 197 -22.48 12.65 -0.79
CA ALA A 197 -22.07 14.01 -0.41
C ALA A 197 -21.46 14.04 1.00
N ASP A 198 -22.00 13.25 1.93
CA ASP A 198 -21.45 13.12 3.29
C ASP A 198 -20.05 12.46 3.27
N ALA A 199 -19.84 11.48 2.40
CA ALA A 199 -18.52 10.88 2.19
C ALA A 199 -17.50 11.94 1.74
N LEU A 200 -17.86 12.79 0.79
CA LEU A 200 -17.00 13.90 0.34
C LEU A 200 -16.81 14.97 1.43
N GLN A 201 -17.82 15.19 2.27
CA GLN A 201 -17.69 16.11 3.40
C GLN A 201 -16.65 15.58 4.43
N ALA A 202 -16.61 14.27 4.66
CA ALA A 202 -15.58 13.67 5.51
C ALA A 202 -14.16 13.86 4.92
N LEU A 203 -13.98 13.66 3.61
CA LEU A 203 -12.70 13.92 2.94
C LEU A 203 -12.32 15.41 2.98
N SER A 204 -13.29 16.32 2.85
CA SER A 204 -13.07 17.76 3.04
C SER A 204 -12.65 18.08 4.47
N TRP A 205 -13.23 17.41 5.45
CA TRP A 205 -12.86 17.54 6.86
C TRP A 205 -11.42 17.09 7.10
N LEU A 206 -11.00 15.93 6.54
CA LEU A 206 -9.62 15.46 6.60
C LEU A 206 -8.66 16.48 5.98
N LYS A 207 -8.97 16.98 4.78
CA LYS A 207 -8.18 17.98 4.08
C LYS A 207 -8.03 19.28 4.87
N THR A 208 -9.07 19.69 5.58
CA THR A 208 -9.08 20.94 6.34
C THR A 208 -8.33 20.81 7.66
N ASN A 209 -8.54 19.71 8.39
CA ASN A 209 -8.02 19.56 9.75
C ASN A 209 -6.68 18.80 9.80
N TYR A 210 -6.40 17.94 8.80
CA TYR A 210 -5.23 17.06 8.75
C TYR A 210 -4.54 17.05 7.37
N PRO A 211 -4.27 18.18 6.72
CA PRO A 211 -3.86 18.25 5.31
C PRO A 211 -2.53 17.53 5.01
N ALA A 212 -1.57 17.58 5.93
CA ALA A 212 -0.27 16.93 5.79
C ALA A 212 -0.10 15.72 6.73
N THR A 213 -1.11 15.43 7.53
CA THR A 213 -1.06 14.48 8.65
C THR A 213 -2.17 13.44 8.58
N SER A 214 -2.76 13.24 7.41
CA SER A 214 -3.66 12.12 7.14
C SER A 214 -3.39 11.50 5.78
N PHE A 215 -3.80 10.27 5.62
CA PHE A 215 -3.94 9.61 4.33
C PHE A 215 -5.08 8.59 4.39
N ALA A 216 -5.58 8.25 3.22
CA ALA A 216 -6.66 7.29 3.08
C ALA A 216 -6.40 6.30 1.95
N THR A 217 -6.87 5.09 2.15
CA THR A 217 -6.77 3.95 1.24
C THR A 217 -8.15 3.47 0.86
N LEU A 218 -8.41 3.30 -0.44
CA LEU A 218 -9.61 2.62 -0.93
C LEU A 218 -9.42 1.12 -0.70
N ASN A 219 -10.08 0.58 0.33
CA ASN A 219 -9.95 -0.83 0.69
C ASN A 219 -10.81 -1.71 -0.23
N HIS A 220 -10.28 -2.86 -0.66
CA HIS A 220 -10.94 -3.91 -1.47
C HIS A 220 -12.05 -3.37 -2.39
N PRO A 221 -11.73 -2.45 -3.32
CA PRO A 221 -12.69 -1.51 -3.93
C PRO A 221 -13.77 -2.15 -4.80
N SER A 222 -13.54 -3.35 -5.36
CA SER A 222 -14.55 -4.06 -6.17
C SER A 222 -15.22 -5.22 -5.43
N ARG A 223 -14.96 -5.41 -4.12
CA ARG A 223 -15.56 -6.50 -3.33
C ARG A 223 -17.08 -6.47 -3.41
N ASN A 224 -17.66 -5.29 -3.31
CA ASN A 224 -19.07 -5.05 -3.54
C ASN A 224 -19.26 -4.28 -4.87
N PRO A 225 -19.77 -4.93 -5.94
CA PRO A 225 -19.88 -4.33 -7.27
C PRO A 225 -20.62 -2.99 -7.27
N GLY A 226 -20.07 -2.00 -7.97
CA GLY A 226 -20.68 -0.69 -8.14
C GLY A 226 -20.54 0.28 -6.96
N LYS A 227 -19.84 -0.12 -5.89
CA LYS A 227 -19.61 0.74 -4.73
C LYS A 227 -18.58 1.84 -5.00
N TYR A 228 -17.60 1.57 -5.86
CA TYR A 228 -16.65 2.56 -6.36
C TYR A 228 -16.71 2.61 -7.88
N THR A 229 -17.16 3.72 -8.43
CA THR A 229 -17.07 3.99 -9.87
C THR A 229 -15.83 4.81 -10.18
N ILE A 230 -15.42 4.84 -11.44
CA ILE A 230 -14.29 5.71 -11.86
C ILE A 230 -14.58 7.20 -11.55
N SER A 231 -15.83 7.62 -11.60
CA SER A 231 -16.24 8.98 -11.28
C SER A 231 -16.05 9.29 -9.80
N ASP A 232 -16.34 8.33 -8.91
CA ASP A 232 -16.12 8.47 -7.47
C ASP A 232 -14.61 8.62 -7.18
N LEU A 233 -13.78 7.74 -7.77
CA LEU A 233 -12.32 7.79 -7.60
C LEU A 233 -11.73 9.12 -8.08
N ARG A 234 -12.21 9.62 -9.23
CA ARG A 234 -11.81 10.94 -9.76
C ARG A 234 -12.21 12.04 -8.80
N GLN A 235 -13.45 12.03 -8.33
CA GLN A 235 -13.99 13.06 -7.46
C GLN A 235 -13.26 13.11 -6.11
N MET A 236 -13.02 11.96 -5.49
CA MET A 236 -12.28 11.86 -4.22
C MET A 236 -10.84 12.35 -4.38
N ASN A 237 -10.14 11.91 -5.45
CA ASN A 237 -8.77 12.34 -5.71
C ASN A 237 -8.68 13.81 -6.15
N ASP A 238 -9.66 14.35 -6.89
CA ASP A 238 -9.71 15.77 -7.22
C ASP A 238 -9.93 16.64 -5.98
N LEU A 239 -10.77 16.18 -5.06
CA LEU A 239 -11.05 16.86 -3.80
C LEU A 239 -9.82 16.88 -2.87
N ALA A 240 -9.17 15.72 -2.70
CA ALA A 240 -8.12 15.52 -1.70
C ALA A 240 -6.97 14.63 -2.24
N PRO A 241 -6.18 15.09 -3.24
CA PRO A 241 -5.17 14.27 -3.91
C PRO A 241 -4.02 13.84 -2.99
N ASP A 242 -3.74 14.63 -1.95
CA ASP A 242 -2.69 14.32 -0.96
C ASP A 242 -3.17 13.41 0.18
N ILE A 243 -4.44 13.02 0.16
CA ILE A 243 -5.06 12.16 1.17
C ILE A 243 -5.53 10.85 0.52
N VAL A 244 -6.33 10.92 -0.55
CA VAL A 244 -6.84 9.76 -1.27
C VAL A 244 -5.91 9.46 -2.44
N PHE A 245 -4.85 8.70 -2.18
CA PHE A 245 -3.81 8.38 -3.15
C PHE A 245 -3.39 6.91 -3.16
N MET A 246 -4.09 6.03 -2.42
CA MET A 246 -3.82 4.60 -2.39
C MET A 246 -5.07 3.79 -2.69
N ILE A 247 -4.87 2.68 -3.39
CA ILE A 247 -5.89 1.66 -3.69
C ILE A 247 -5.35 0.31 -3.24
N GLU A 248 -6.06 -0.38 -2.38
CA GLU A 248 -5.80 -1.77 -2.04
C GLU A 248 -6.17 -2.66 -3.23
N GLY A 249 -5.34 -2.62 -4.26
CA GLY A 249 -5.55 -3.43 -5.46
C GLY A 249 -5.12 -4.87 -5.27
N MET A 250 -4.10 -5.11 -4.46
CA MET A 250 -3.74 -6.46 -4.01
C MET A 250 -4.41 -6.70 -2.65
N VAL A 251 -5.67 -7.12 -2.71
CA VAL A 251 -6.59 -7.14 -1.57
C VAL A 251 -6.24 -8.20 -0.54
N GLY A 252 -6.67 -7.94 0.69
CA GLY A 252 -6.60 -8.88 1.80
C GLY A 252 -7.59 -10.05 1.69
N ASN A 253 -7.83 -10.74 2.80
CA ASN A 253 -8.76 -11.89 2.90
C ASN A 253 -8.47 -13.00 1.84
N GLN A 254 -7.21 -13.21 1.51
CA GLN A 254 -6.78 -14.15 0.48
C GLN A 254 -7.09 -15.62 0.82
N MET A 255 -7.29 -15.98 2.09
CA MET A 255 -7.71 -17.31 2.51
C MET A 255 -9.23 -17.55 2.35
N GLU A 256 -9.99 -16.56 1.94
CA GLU A 256 -11.39 -16.77 1.59
C GLU A 256 -11.53 -17.72 0.39
N PRO A 257 -12.58 -18.57 0.37
CA PRO A 257 -12.85 -19.44 -0.77
C PRO A 257 -12.91 -18.70 -2.10
N ASN A 258 -13.42 -17.48 -2.09
CA ASN A 258 -13.58 -16.58 -3.22
C ASN A 258 -12.41 -15.58 -3.38
N ARG A 259 -11.29 -15.80 -2.70
CA ARG A 259 -10.06 -15.04 -2.78
C ARG A 259 -10.29 -13.53 -2.66
N GLY A 260 -10.34 -13.05 -1.43
CA GLY A 260 -10.51 -11.63 -1.11
C GLY A 260 -11.90 -11.22 -0.62
N GLY A 261 -12.81 -12.16 -0.34
CA GLY A 261 -14.16 -11.84 0.16
C GLY A 261 -15.16 -11.38 -0.93
N TYR A 262 -14.88 -11.66 -2.20
CA TYR A 262 -15.66 -11.19 -3.37
C TYR A 262 -16.87 -12.10 -3.68
N THR A 263 -17.70 -12.41 -2.69
CA THR A 263 -18.80 -13.39 -2.79
C THR A 263 -19.82 -13.04 -3.85
N SER A 264 -20.21 -11.78 -3.97
CA SER A 264 -21.21 -11.31 -4.93
C SER A 264 -20.75 -11.38 -6.38
N ALA A 265 -19.44 -11.48 -6.63
CA ALA A 265 -18.86 -11.49 -7.96
C ALA A 265 -19.00 -12.84 -8.69
N TYR A 266 -19.49 -13.91 -8.02
CA TYR A 266 -19.60 -15.24 -8.62
C TYR A 266 -20.89 -15.51 -9.38
N VAL A 267 -21.76 -14.52 -9.52
CA VAL A 267 -22.82 -14.53 -10.51
C VAL A 267 -22.27 -14.08 -11.88
N PRO A 268 -22.79 -14.56 -13.00
CA PRO A 268 -22.21 -14.29 -14.32
C PRO A 268 -22.04 -12.81 -14.66
N GLU A 269 -23.01 -11.98 -14.32
CA GLU A 269 -23.01 -10.53 -14.54
C GLU A 269 -21.94 -9.77 -13.75
N ASN A 270 -21.49 -10.33 -12.64
CA ASN A 270 -20.46 -9.74 -11.79
C ASN A 270 -19.06 -10.34 -12.02
N ALA A 271 -18.91 -11.28 -12.95
CA ALA A 271 -17.60 -11.90 -13.22
C ALA A 271 -16.46 -10.90 -13.46
N PRO A 272 -16.68 -9.74 -14.11
CA PRO A 272 -15.64 -8.72 -14.28
C PRO A 272 -15.11 -8.11 -12.98
N ASN A 273 -15.84 -8.22 -11.86
CA ASN A 273 -15.47 -7.66 -10.57
C ASN A 273 -14.73 -8.65 -9.65
N ARG A 274 -14.49 -9.88 -10.10
CA ARG A 274 -13.69 -10.85 -9.34
C ARG A 274 -12.25 -10.38 -9.20
N THR A 275 -11.55 -10.97 -8.25
CA THR A 275 -10.08 -10.89 -8.23
C THR A 275 -9.49 -11.69 -9.40
N TYR A 276 -8.30 -11.31 -9.79
CA TYR A 276 -7.50 -11.89 -10.87
C TYR A 276 -6.12 -12.23 -10.31
N GLY A 277 -5.88 -13.49 -10.00
CA GLY A 277 -4.69 -13.88 -9.25
C GLY A 277 -4.61 -13.24 -7.86
N GLY A 278 -5.76 -13.01 -7.20
CA GLY A 278 -5.87 -12.34 -5.91
C GLY A 278 -5.86 -10.82 -5.96
N THR A 279 -5.64 -10.22 -7.13
CA THR A 279 -5.60 -8.77 -7.31
C THR A 279 -6.96 -8.27 -7.81
N ASP A 280 -7.44 -7.16 -7.25
CA ASP A 280 -8.69 -6.51 -7.67
C ASP A 280 -8.68 -6.19 -9.17
N ALA A 281 -9.82 -6.34 -9.83
CA ALA A 281 -10.00 -6.06 -11.25
C ALA A 281 -9.56 -4.63 -11.62
N ILE A 282 -9.72 -3.66 -10.73
CA ILE A 282 -9.29 -2.26 -10.93
C ILE A 282 -7.81 -2.17 -11.32
N VAL A 283 -6.95 -2.97 -10.68
CA VAL A 283 -5.49 -2.96 -10.87
C VAL A 283 -5.02 -4.05 -11.82
N ALA A 284 -5.63 -5.24 -11.75
CA ALA A 284 -5.20 -6.41 -12.50
C ALA A 284 -5.42 -6.26 -14.01
N GLN A 285 -6.54 -5.63 -14.41
CA GLN A 285 -6.90 -5.47 -15.82
C GLN A 285 -6.06 -4.39 -16.50
N VAL A 286 -5.27 -4.78 -17.49
CA VAL A 286 -4.47 -3.84 -18.30
C VAL A 286 -5.39 -2.98 -19.15
N GLY A 287 -5.22 -1.66 -19.05
CA GLY A 287 -6.10 -0.68 -19.68
C GLY A 287 -7.40 -0.42 -18.92
N GLY A 288 -7.56 -1.00 -17.72
CA GLY A 288 -8.73 -0.82 -16.86
C GLY A 288 -8.71 0.47 -16.05
N MET A 289 -9.43 0.46 -14.93
CA MET A 289 -9.75 1.67 -14.17
C MET A 289 -8.52 2.36 -13.58
N TRP A 290 -7.56 1.60 -13.02
CA TRP A 290 -6.33 2.18 -12.52
C TRP A 290 -5.50 2.83 -13.64
N ASP A 291 -5.40 2.15 -14.78
CA ASP A 291 -4.72 2.67 -15.96
C ASP A 291 -5.42 3.92 -16.54
N ALA A 292 -6.75 4.05 -16.41
CA ALA A 292 -7.47 5.27 -16.74
C ALA A 292 -7.03 6.45 -15.84
N LEU A 293 -6.91 6.22 -14.53
CA LEU A 293 -6.43 7.23 -13.59
C LEU A 293 -4.95 7.60 -13.83
N LEU A 294 -4.10 6.61 -14.11
CA LEU A 294 -2.69 6.85 -14.46
C LEU A 294 -2.56 7.62 -15.79
N GLY A 295 -3.42 7.32 -16.77
CA GLY A 295 -3.50 8.04 -18.05
C GLY A 295 -3.91 9.51 -17.91
N GLU A 296 -4.48 9.90 -16.79
CA GLU A 296 -4.73 11.29 -16.41
C GLU A 296 -3.54 11.96 -15.69
N GLY A 297 -2.46 11.22 -15.44
CA GLY A 297 -1.33 11.70 -14.65
C GLY A 297 -1.61 11.78 -13.16
N ARG A 298 -2.68 11.14 -12.67
CA ARG A 298 -3.00 11.07 -11.24
C ARG A 298 -1.97 10.24 -10.49
N ARG A 299 -1.63 10.68 -9.30
CA ARG A 299 -0.73 9.97 -8.39
C ARG A 299 -1.58 9.13 -7.43
N ILE A 300 -2.04 7.98 -7.93
CA ILE A 300 -2.80 6.98 -7.18
C ILE A 300 -2.04 5.66 -7.26
N TRP A 301 -1.69 5.12 -6.10
CA TRP A 301 -0.77 4.01 -5.95
C TRP A 301 -1.50 2.73 -5.58
N ASN A 302 -1.07 1.62 -6.19
CA ASN A 302 -1.46 0.29 -5.76
C ASN A 302 -0.70 -0.13 -4.50
N ILE A 303 -1.40 -0.76 -3.57
CA ILE A 303 -0.86 -1.38 -2.36
C ILE A 303 -1.36 -2.81 -2.19
N ALA A 304 -0.71 -3.55 -1.28
CA ALA A 304 -1.00 -4.94 -0.93
C ALA A 304 -1.13 -5.10 0.57
N ASP A 305 -2.29 -5.45 1.06
CA ASP A 305 -2.56 -5.55 2.49
C ASP A 305 -3.17 -6.91 2.87
N SER A 306 -3.19 -7.25 4.15
CA SER A 306 -3.69 -8.54 4.62
C SER A 306 -5.18 -8.55 4.93
N ASP A 307 -5.75 -7.43 5.34
CA ASP A 307 -7.10 -7.35 5.92
C ASP A 307 -7.30 -8.45 6.98
N SER A 308 -6.28 -8.56 7.88
CA SER A 308 -6.10 -9.71 8.74
C SER A 308 -7.10 -9.71 9.89
N HIS A 309 -8.06 -10.61 9.86
CA HIS A 309 -8.94 -10.96 10.98
C HIS A 309 -8.58 -12.33 11.56
N PHE A 310 -7.89 -13.13 10.81
CA PHE A 310 -7.49 -14.52 11.03
C PHE A 310 -8.62 -15.38 11.63
N GLU A 311 -9.64 -15.56 10.85
CA GLU A 311 -10.71 -16.51 11.16
C GLU A 311 -10.60 -17.75 10.26
N ILE A 312 -10.50 -18.92 10.87
CA ILE A 312 -10.71 -20.20 10.19
C ILE A 312 -11.82 -20.90 10.95
N ASP A 313 -12.97 -21.04 10.35
CA ASP A 313 -14.08 -21.76 10.94
C ASP A 313 -14.51 -22.96 10.09
N ALA A 314 -15.30 -23.84 10.71
CA ALA A 314 -15.75 -25.08 10.07
C ALA A 314 -16.76 -24.84 8.94
N ALA A 315 -17.40 -23.66 8.89
CA ALA A 315 -18.55 -23.48 8.00
C ALA A 315 -18.17 -22.96 6.61
N SER A 316 -17.36 -21.91 6.50
CA SER A 316 -17.03 -21.31 5.19
C SER A 316 -15.95 -20.25 5.22
N ASN A 317 -15.62 -19.69 6.38
CA ASN A 317 -14.77 -18.53 6.46
C ASN A 317 -13.34 -18.89 6.89
N SER A 318 -12.41 -18.41 6.09
CA SER A 318 -11.00 -18.40 6.45
C SER A 318 -10.50 -17.04 6.02
N SER A 319 -10.61 -16.04 6.89
CA SER A 319 -10.50 -14.66 6.48
C SER A 319 -9.12 -14.26 6.01
N GLY A 320 -8.09 -14.71 6.51
CA GLY A 320 -6.85 -14.14 6.05
C GLY A 320 -5.61 -14.82 6.57
N TYR A 321 -4.54 -14.48 5.91
CA TYR A 321 -3.20 -14.65 6.43
C TYR A 321 -2.91 -13.61 7.52
N TYR A 322 -1.95 -13.90 8.37
CA TYR A 322 -1.43 -12.91 9.31
C TYR A 322 -0.73 -11.75 8.60
N PRO A 323 -0.61 -10.57 9.24
CA PRO A 323 0.12 -9.45 8.66
C PRO A 323 1.55 -9.86 8.28
N GLY A 324 1.91 -9.61 7.03
CA GLY A 324 3.23 -9.97 6.49
C GLY A 324 3.43 -11.43 6.12
N GLU A 325 2.44 -12.30 6.30
CA GLU A 325 2.54 -13.70 5.88
C GLU A 325 2.45 -13.86 4.37
N TYR A 326 1.42 -13.31 3.75
CA TYR A 326 1.15 -13.49 2.33
C TYR A 326 1.18 -12.18 1.55
N SER A 327 0.37 -11.19 1.93
CA SER A 327 0.32 -9.87 1.33
C SER A 327 1.27 -8.93 2.05
N LYS A 328 2.04 -8.11 1.33
CA LYS A 328 2.82 -7.04 1.92
C LYS A 328 3.20 -5.96 0.91
N ASN A 329 3.41 -4.77 1.43
CA ASN A 329 4.01 -3.66 0.70
C ASN A 329 5.51 -3.62 0.96
N HIS A 330 6.30 -3.46 -0.09
CA HIS A 330 7.69 -3.05 0.03
C HIS A 330 7.81 -1.58 -0.33
N VAL A 331 8.25 -0.78 0.65
CA VAL A 331 8.40 0.68 0.53
C VAL A 331 9.88 1.03 0.62
N TRP A 332 10.37 1.81 -0.35
CA TRP A 332 11.75 2.30 -0.36
C TRP A 332 11.90 3.48 0.58
N VAL A 333 12.75 3.35 1.57
CA VAL A 333 13.10 4.43 2.49
C VAL A 333 14.55 4.84 2.25
N ALA A 334 14.75 6.09 1.81
CA ALA A 334 16.09 6.61 1.52
C ALA A 334 16.95 6.68 2.78
N GLU A 335 18.26 6.47 2.63
CA GLU A 335 19.22 6.62 3.71
C GLU A 335 19.16 8.03 4.30
N GLY A 336 19.26 8.14 5.62
CA GLY A 336 19.06 9.41 6.34
C GLY A 336 17.61 9.83 6.52
N GLN A 337 16.65 9.13 5.89
CA GLN A 337 15.21 9.32 6.08
C GLN A 337 14.57 8.13 6.82
N ALA A 338 15.37 7.34 7.52
CA ALA A 338 14.87 6.24 8.32
C ALA A 338 13.86 6.74 9.38
N GLY A 339 12.82 5.93 9.61
CA GLY A 339 11.77 6.24 10.57
C GLY A 339 10.52 6.87 9.93
N VAL A 340 9.79 7.61 10.76
CA VAL A 340 8.41 8.07 10.49
C VAL A 340 8.29 8.94 9.25
N GLY A 341 9.13 9.96 9.15
CA GLY A 341 9.06 10.93 8.04
C GLY A 341 9.36 10.28 6.69
N GLY A 342 10.34 9.38 6.65
CA GLY A 342 10.71 8.64 5.45
C GLY A 342 9.63 7.68 4.98
N LEU A 343 9.02 6.92 5.89
CA LEU A 343 7.91 6.03 5.55
C LEU A 343 6.73 6.83 4.96
N LYS A 344 6.27 7.85 5.66
CA LYS A 344 5.13 8.70 5.21
C LYS A 344 5.41 9.37 3.87
N LYS A 345 6.65 9.86 3.67
CA LYS A 345 7.05 10.44 2.40
C LYS A 345 7.02 9.40 1.28
N SER A 346 7.60 8.23 1.49
CA SER A 346 7.69 7.19 0.46
C SER A 346 6.34 6.61 0.09
N LEU A 347 5.40 6.50 1.05
CA LEU A 347 4.00 6.15 0.76
C LEU A 347 3.34 7.20 -0.15
N ARG A 348 3.49 8.50 0.17
CA ARG A 348 2.94 9.60 -0.66
C ARG A 348 3.60 9.67 -2.04
N ASP A 349 4.90 9.45 -2.11
CA ASP A 349 5.65 9.47 -3.36
C ASP A 349 5.37 8.23 -4.23
N GLY A 350 4.71 7.19 -3.70
CA GLY A 350 4.43 5.94 -4.44
C GLY A 350 5.65 5.08 -4.71
N ARG A 351 6.75 5.27 -3.96
CA ARG A 351 7.97 4.51 -4.13
C ARG A 351 7.86 3.15 -3.45
N MET A 352 6.98 2.32 -3.99
CA MET A 352 6.61 1.03 -3.41
C MET A 352 6.05 0.07 -4.45
N PHE A 353 6.04 -1.20 -4.10
CA PHE A 353 5.36 -2.26 -4.83
C PHE A 353 4.66 -3.22 -3.87
N GLY A 354 3.57 -3.82 -4.33
CA GLY A 354 2.84 -4.86 -3.62
C GLY A 354 3.27 -6.26 -4.07
N VAL A 355 3.23 -7.24 -3.15
CA VAL A 355 3.61 -8.62 -3.45
C VAL A 355 2.76 -9.62 -2.67
N PHE A 356 2.46 -10.75 -3.30
CA PHE A 356 1.92 -11.94 -2.67
C PHE A 356 3.00 -13.02 -2.49
N GLY A 357 2.99 -13.67 -1.32
CA GLY A 357 3.77 -14.86 -1.02
C GLY A 357 5.28 -14.72 -1.20
N ASP A 358 5.81 -13.53 -0.94
CA ASP A 358 7.24 -13.20 -1.08
C ASP A 358 7.83 -13.48 -2.49
N LEU A 359 7.03 -13.34 -3.56
CA LEU A 359 7.50 -13.59 -4.92
C LEU A 359 8.80 -12.83 -5.22
N ILE A 360 8.85 -11.55 -4.83
CA ILE A 360 10.07 -10.72 -4.80
C ILE A 360 10.12 -9.90 -3.51
N ASN A 361 11.32 -9.50 -3.08
CA ASN A 361 11.52 -8.65 -1.91
C ASN A 361 12.34 -7.39 -2.18
N ALA A 362 12.77 -7.19 -3.42
CA ALA A 362 13.42 -5.96 -3.86
C ALA A 362 13.16 -5.72 -5.35
N LEU A 363 12.98 -4.45 -5.72
CA LEU A 363 12.69 -4.04 -7.09
C LEU A 363 13.32 -2.68 -7.40
N ASP A 364 14.38 -2.65 -8.24
CA ASP A 364 14.88 -1.43 -8.87
C ASP A 364 14.19 -1.31 -10.24
N PHE A 365 13.15 -0.52 -10.27
CA PHE A 365 12.44 -0.17 -11.50
C PHE A 365 12.59 1.33 -11.76
N ARG A 366 13.23 1.67 -12.85
CA ARG A 366 13.50 3.05 -13.24
C ARG A 366 13.48 3.25 -14.75
N VAL A 367 13.24 4.50 -15.12
CA VAL A 367 13.39 4.99 -16.50
C VAL A 367 14.50 6.04 -16.52
N SER A 368 15.49 5.83 -17.37
CA SER A 368 16.67 6.68 -17.52
C SER A 368 16.67 7.37 -18.88
N GLY A 369 16.88 8.68 -18.88
CA GLY A 369 16.98 9.52 -20.06
C GLY A 369 18.03 10.60 -19.88
N SER A 370 18.12 11.53 -20.84
CA SER A 370 19.10 12.63 -20.82
C SER A 370 18.97 13.55 -19.59
N SER A 371 17.78 13.64 -18.99
CA SER A 371 17.53 14.44 -17.79
C SER A 371 17.79 13.71 -16.46
N GLY A 372 18.17 12.45 -16.50
CA GLY A 372 18.43 11.62 -15.30
C GLY A 372 17.54 10.40 -15.21
N ASN A 373 17.25 9.98 -13.97
CA ASN A 373 16.46 8.79 -13.65
C ASN A 373 15.14 9.17 -12.99
N GLY A 374 14.06 8.49 -13.37
CA GLY A 374 12.79 8.47 -12.65
C GLY A 374 12.56 7.07 -12.08
N PHE A 375 12.26 6.98 -10.78
CA PHE A 375 11.92 5.76 -10.07
C PHE A 375 10.41 5.63 -9.87
N MET A 376 9.92 4.52 -9.32
CA MET A 376 8.51 4.33 -8.99
C MET A 376 7.95 5.56 -8.26
N GLY A 377 6.78 6.03 -8.71
CA GLY A 377 6.09 7.22 -8.23
C GLY A 377 6.62 8.55 -8.80
N GLN A 378 7.80 8.55 -9.40
CA GLN A 378 8.44 9.76 -9.91
C GLN A 378 8.13 10.01 -11.38
N GLU A 379 8.51 11.21 -11.82
CA GLU A 379 8.40 11.68 -13.19
C GLU A 379 9.77 12.16 -13.69
N ILE A 380 10.10 11.83 -14.94
CA ILE A 380 11.22 12.44 -15.68
C ILE A 380 10.70 13.16 -16.90
N ARG A 381 11.43 14.21 -17.33
CA ARG A 381 11.12 14.95 -18.54
C ARG A 381 12.23 14.76 -19.55
N VAL A 382 11.87 14.33 -20.75
CA VAL A 382 12.83 14.04 -21.84
C VAL A 382 12.42 14.75 -23.13
N PRO A 383 13.35 15.01 -24.08
CA PRO A 383 13.01 15.47 -25.42
C PRO A 383 12.06 14.49 -26.13
N THR A 384 11.19 15.03 -26.99
CA THR A 384 10.31 14.20 -27.83
C THR A 384 11.12 13.32 -28.77
N GLY A 385 10.84 12.03 -28.81
CA GLY A 385 11.56 11.04 -29.63
C GLY A 385 12.84 10.51 -28.98
N GLU A 386 13.14 10.92 -27.76
CA GLU A 386 14.29 10.35 -27.04
C GLU A 386 14.10 8.85 -26.81
N ARG A 387 15.20 8.12 -26.93
CA ARG A 387 15.28 6.71 -26.55
C ARG A 387 15.70 6.61 -25.09
N VAL A 388 14.72 6.39 -24.20
CA VAL A 388 14.96 6.14 -22.78
C VAL A 388 15.32 4.67 -22.55
N THR A 389 15.96 4.38 -21.44
CA THR A 389 16.23 3.01 -20.98
C THR A 389 15.35 2.68 -19.78
N VAL A 390 14.48 1.69 -19.92
CA VAL A 390 13.72 1.13 -18.79
C VAL A 390 14.57 0.01 -18.17
N THR A 391 15.03 0.22 -16.95
CA THR A 391 15.79 -0.77 -16.18
C THR A 391 14.86 -1.46 -15.19
N ILE A 392 14.91 -2.79 -15.19
CA ILE A 392 14.14 -3.65 -14.30
C ILE A 392 15.12 -4.61 -13.64
N ARG A 393 15.27 -4.50 -12.32
CA ARG A 393 16.08 -5.40 -11.51
C ARG A 393 15.27 -5.83 -10.32
N PHE A 394 15.06 -7.12 -10.16
CA PHE A 394 14.27 -7.67 -9.05
C PHE A 394 15.03 -8.80 -8.34
N LYS A 395 14.67 -9.05 -7.10
CA LYS A 395 15.28 -10.10 -6.29
C LYS A 395 14.18 -10.85 -5.53
N SER A 396 14.22 -12.18 -5.58
CA SER A 396 13.41 -13.04 -4.73
C SER A 396 14.19 -13.40 -3.47
N PRO A 397 13.52 -13.59 -2.31
CA PRO A 397 14.19 -14.10 -1.12
C PRO A 397 14.68 -15.55 -1.35
N ALA A 398 15.60 -16.00 -0.51
CA ALA A 398 16.10 -17.38 -0.58
C ALA A 398 14.98 -18.40 -0.28
N LEU A 399 14.09 -18.02 0.64
CA LEU A 399 12.91 -18.80 1.03
C LEU A 399 11.78 -17.80 1.28
N ASN A 400 10.54 -18.18 0.94
CA ASN A 400 9.36 -17.46 1.41
C ASN A 400 9.15 -17.73 2.91
N ASN A 401 8.33 -16.95 3.56
CA ASN A 401 8.02 -17.10 4.98
C ASN A 401 6.72 -17.89 5.25
N TYR A 402 6.27 -18.67 4.28
CA TYR A 402 5.05 -19.46 4.39
C TYR A 402 5.11 -20.45 5.55
N GLN A 403 4.14 -20.35 6.45
CA GLN A 403 3.92 -21.31 7.51
C GLN A 403 2.57 -22.00 7.27
N LYS A 404 2.60 -23.32 7.08
CA LYS A 404 1.37 -24.08 6.86
C LYS A 404 0.43 -23.97 8.07
N PRO A 405 -0.77 -23.39 7.96
CA PRO A 405 -1.74 -23.38 9.05
C PRO A 405 -2.34 -24.77 9.30
N VAL A 406 -2.39 -25.60 8.26
CA VAL A 406 -2.81 -27.01 8.26
C VAL A 406 -1.90 -27.80 7.32
N ASP A 407 -2.05 -29.12 7.27
CA ASP A 407 -1.24 -29.95 6.37
C ASP A 407 -1.65 -29.73 4.90
N SER A 408 -0.91 -28.92 4.21
CA SER A 408 -1.11 -28.52 2.81
C SER A 408 -0.17 -29.31 1.89
N GLY A 409 -0.58 -29.53 0.64
CA GLY A 409 0.26 -30.11 -0.40
C GLY A 409 1.39 -29.20 -0.86
N THR A 410 1.21 -27.86 -0.75
CA THR A 410 2.21 -26.88 -1.16
C THR A 410 3.39 -26.86 -0.17
N PRO A 411 4.63 -27.09 -0.63
CA PRO A 411 5.80 -27.00 0.24
C PRO A 411 5.98 -25.58 0.79
N GLY A 412 6.15 -25.45 2.09
CA GLY A 412 6.59 -24.22 2.74
C GLY A 412 8.09 -23.99 2.56
N ASN A 413 8.55 -22.77 2.85
CA ASN A 413 9.97 -22.40 2.82
C ASN A 413 10.65 -22.73 1.48
N MET A 414 9.98 -22.44 0.37
CA MET A 414 10.52 -22.59 -0.96
C MET A 414 11.04 -21.25 -1.49
N LYS A 415 12.06 -21.30 -2.32
CA LYS A 415 12.48 -20.11 -3.08
C LYS A 415 11.41 -19.79 -4.11
N PRO A 416 10.78 -18.60 -4.05
CA PRO A 416 9.86 -18.19 -5.10
C PRO A 416 10.63 -17.92 -6.40
N VAL A 417 10.02 -18.28 -7.53
CA VAL A 417 10.62 -18.10 -8.86
C VAL A 417 9.67 -17.29 -9.72
N VAL A 418 10.16 -16.18 -10.26
CA VAL A 418 9.43 -15.37 -11.23
C VAL A 418 9.53 -16.05 -12.60
N ASP A 419 8.40 -16.36 -13.22
CA ASP A 419 8.32 -16.88 -14.59
C ASP A 419 8.50 -15.75 -15.60
N HIS A 420 7.70 -14.67 -15.46
CA HIS A 420 7.81 -13.52 -16.33
C HIS A 420 7.46 -12.21 -15.63
N VAL A 421 7.93 -11.12 -16.25
CA VAL A 421 7.61 -9.74 -15.86
C VAL A 421 7.07 -9.01 -17.10
N ASP A 422 5.89 -8.43 -17.00
CA ASP A 422 5.31 -7.56 -18.01
C ASP A 422 5.72 -6.11 -17.77
N LEU A 423 6.36 -5.51 -18.75
CA LEU A 423 6.52 -4.07 -18.86
C LEU A 423 5.27 -3.50 -19.54
N ILE A 424 4.48 -2.75 -18.81
CA ILE A 424 3.22 -2.15 -19.25
C ILE A 424 3.45 -0.67 -19.49
N VAL A 425 2.89 -0.14 -20.60
CA VAL A 425 2.95 1.28 -20.96
C VAL A 425 1.56 1.80 -21.28
N GLY A 426 1.25 3.02 -20.87
CA GLY A 426 0.06 3.76 -21.27
C GLY A 426 0.36 5.23 -21.51
N ASP A 427 -0.43 5.89 -22.35
CA ASP A 427 -0.29 7.32 -22.61
C ASP A 427 -0.89 8.14 -21.49
N VAL A 428 -0.30 9.30 -21.22
CA VAL A 428 -0.82 10.30 -20.29
C VAL A 428 -1.38 11.48 -21.09
N THR A 429 -2.69 11.67 -21.02
CA THR A 429 -3.42 12.67 -21.82
C THR A 429 -3.98 13.82 -20.97
N GLY A 430 -3.85 13.75 -19.65
CA GLY A 430 -4.38 14.75 -18.72
C GLY A 430 -5.75 14.38 -18.14
N LYS A 431 -6.17 15.13 -17.12
CA LYS A 431 -7.37 14.84 -16.34
C LYS A 431 -8.64 15.03 -17.17
N ALA A 432 -9.56 14.07 -17.08
CA ALA A 432 -10.92 14.23 -17.56
C ALA A 432 -11.64 15.33 -16.77
N LEU A 433 -12.41 16.15 -17.45
CA LEU A 433 -13.17 17.24 -16.84
C LEU A 433 -14.49 16.72 -16.25
N SER A 434 -14.77 17.09 -15.00
CA SER A 434 -16.05 16.78 -14.34
C SER A 434 -17.24 17.29 -15.18
N GLY A 435 -18.31 16.51 -15.22
CA GLY A 435 -19.51 16.84 -16.01
C GLY A 435 -19.41 16.49 -17.50
N THR A 436 -18.29 15.96 -17.99
CA THR A 436 -18.16 15.47 -19.35
C THR A 436 -18.32 13.93 -19.43
N PRO A 437 -18.71 13.37 -20.60
CA PRO A 437 -18.76 11.91 -20.77
C PRO A 437 -17.43 11.21 -20.46
N ALA A 438 -16.30 11.87 -20.74
CA ALA A 438 -14.96 11.35 -20.44
C ALA A 438 -14.74 11.07 -18.95
N TYR A 439 -15.43 11.80 -18.06
CA TYR A 439 -15.33 11.58 -16.61
C TYR A 439 -15.92 10.24 -16.14
N GLY A 440 -16.75 9.59 -16.97
CA GLY A 440 -17.30 8.25 -16.72
C GLY A 440 -16.52 7.11 -17.42
N VAL A 441 -15.47 7.41 -18.19
CA VAL A 441 -14.70 6.40 -18.93
C VAL A 441 -13.69 5.73 -18.01
N ALA A 442 -13.87 4.44 -17.76
CA ALA A 442 -13.07 3.64 -16.82
C ALA A 442 -11.89 2.89 -17.49
N THR A 443 -11.48 3.31 -18.68
CA THR A 443 -10.43 2.62 -19.43
C THR A 443 -9.42 3.59 -20.03
N ASN A 444 -8.18 3.11 -20.19
CA ASN A 444 -7.15 3.76 -21.01
C ASN A 444 -6.80 2.83 -22.18
N ALA A 445 -7.40 3.07 -23.34
CA ALA A 445 -7.25 2.24 -24.53
C ALA A 445 -5.81 2.21 -25.09
N SER A 446 -4.92 3.12 -24.64
CA SER A 446 -3.51 3.12 -25.06
C SER A 446 -2.66 2.15 -24.26
N THR A 447 -3.18 1.67 -23.12
CA THR A 447 -2.40 0.81 -22.22
C THR A 447 -2.27 -0.59 -22.80
N ARG A 448 -1.07 -1.11 -22.76
CA ARG A 448 -0.74 -2.45 -23.25
C ARG A 448 0.51 -3.00 -22.59
N VAL A 449 0.66 -4.30 -22.61
CA VAL A 449 1.95 -4.95 -22.36
C VAL A 449 2.88 -4.60 -23.53
N LEU A 450 3.89 -3.77 -23.26
CA LEU A 450 4.89 -3.39 -24.25
C LEU A 450 5.85 -4.54 -24.52
N ARG A 451 6.24 -5.24 -23.45
CA ARG A 451 7.12 -6.40 -23.53
C ARG A 451 6.88 -7.34 -22.36
N ARG A 452 6.79 -8.63 -22.62
CA ARG A 452 6.88 -9.70 -21.63
C ARG A 452 8.33 -10.16 -21.58
N LEU A 453 8.90 -10.14 -20.40
CA LEU A 453 10.29 -10.50 -20.12
C LEU A 453 10.31 -11.81 -19.35
N THR A 454 11.16 -12.73 -19.76
CA THR A 454 11.29 -14.08 -19.20
C THR A 454 12.74 -14.35 -18.80
N ALA A 455 13.01 -15.54 -18.28
CA ALA A 455 14.37 -15.97 -17.93
C ALA A 455 15.37 -15.89 -19.11
N ALA A 456 14.90 -15.83 -20.35
CA ALA A 456 15.75 -15.64 -21.53
C ALA A 456 16.21 -14.17 -21.69
N ASP A 457 15.52 -13.20 -21.07
CA ASP A 457 15.78 -11.78 -21.25
C ASP A 457 16.69 -11.19 -20.16
N TRP A 458 16.68 -11.73 -18.94
CA TRP A 458 17.45 -11.17 -17.83
C TRP A 458 18.70 -11.97 -17.48
N LYS A 459 19.64 -11.32 -16.81
CA LYS A 459 20.85 -11.91 -16.25
C LYS A 459 20.84 -11.75 -14.73
N VAL A 460 21.55 -12.64 -14.04
CA VAL A 460 21.74 -12.51 -12.59
C VAL A 460 23.01 -11.69 -12.34
N ASP A 461 22.86 -10.57 -11.63
CA ASP A 461 23.96 -9.70 -11.23
C ASP A 461 24.74 -10.31 -10.05
N ALA A 462 25.91 -9.75 -9.76
CA ALA A 462 26.78 -10.21 -8.68
C ALA A 462 26.13 -10.10 -7.28
N ASP A 463 25.20 -9.15 -7.11
CA ASP A 463 24.41 -8.92 -5.90
C ASP A 463 23.11 -9.75 -5.85
N GLY A 464 22.93 -10.65 -6.83
CA GLY A 464 21.82 -11.61 -6.89
C GLY A 464 20.51 -11.06 -7.44
N TYR A 465 20.52 -9.88 -8.08
CA TYR A 465 19.37 -9.38 -8.83
C TYR A 465 19.27 -9.99 -10.21
N TYR A 466 18.04 -10.30 -10.64
CA TYR A 466 17.70 -10.56 -12.03
C TYR A 466 17.52 -9.22 -12.74
N SER A 467 18.31 -8.95 -13.77
CA SER A 467 18.47 -7.63 -14.39
C SER A 467 18.24 -7.66 -15.89
N VAL A 468 17.43 -6.70 -16.37
CA VAL A 468 17.19 -6.47 -17.80
C VAL A 468 16.98 -4.99 -18.07
N SER A 469 17.38 -4.54 -19.28
CA SER A 469 17.16 -3.17 -19.75
C SER A 469 16.44 -3.18 -21.08
N VAL A 470 15.40 -2.36 -21.21
CA VAL A 470 14.57 -2.24 -22.41
C VAL A 470 14.66 -0.82 -22.94
N PRO A 471 15.24 -0.60 -24.15
CA PRO A 471 15.21 0.71 -24.78
C PRO A 471 13.82 1.00 -25.35
N VAL A 472 13.29 2.19 -25.06
CA VAL A 472 11.97 2.63 -25.53
C VAL A 472 12.06 4.04 -26.08
N GLU A 473 11.55 4.26 -27.31
CA GLU A 473 11.41 5.60 -27.88
C GLU A 473 10.15 6.27 -27.35
N VAL A 474 10.28 7.43 -26.71
CA VAL A 474 9.16 8.17 -26.10
C VAL A 474 8.78 9.37 -26.94
N LYS A 475 7.59 9.35 -27.56
CA LYS A 475 7.08 10.41 -28.45
C LYS A 475 5.99 11.28 -27.82
N LYS A 476 5.46 10.85 -26.66
CA LYS A 476 4.37 11.54 -25.94
C LYS A 476 4.47 11.21 -24.46
N ASN A 477 3.72 11.92 -23.63
CA ASN A 477 3.66 11.64 -22.20
C ASN A 477 3.12 10.24 -21.98
N GLN A 478 3.83 9.47 -21.15
CA GLN A 478 3.53 8.07 -20.87
C GLN A 478 3.80 7.73 -19.40
N TYR A 479 3.23 6.64 -18.95
CA TYR A 479 3.67 5.97 -17.73
C TYR A 479 4.11 4.55 -18.06
N PHE A 480 5.01 4.02 -17.25
CA PHE A 480 5.47 2.64 -17.29
C PHE A 480 5.20 2.02 -15.93
N ARG A 481 4.69 0.80 -15.91
CA ARG A 481 4.52 0.00 -14.69
C ARG A 481 4.83 -1.46 -14.96
N LEU A 482 5.04 -2.23 -13.87
CA LEU A 482 5.33 -3.65 -13.95
C LEU A 482 4.26 -4.47 -13.27
N ARG A 483 4.06 -5.67 -13.76
CA ARG A 483 3.54 -6.79 -12.99
C ARG A 483 4.38 -8.02 -13.29
N GLY A 484 4.48 -8.94 -12.35
CA GLY A 484 5.17 -10.22 -12.58
C GLY A 484 4.54 -11.34 -11.78
N THR A 485 4.80 -12.57 -12.20
CA THR A 485 4.17 -13.76 -11.64
C THR A 485 5.10 -14.97 -11.71
N ASN A 486 4.79 -15.98 -10.91
CA ASN A 486 5.41 -17.32 -11.00
C ASN A 486 4.69 -18.24 -11.99
N LEU A 487 3.59 -17.79 -12.61
CA LEU A 487 2.80 -18.57 -13.55
C LEU A 487 3.34 -18.44 -14.98
N GLY A 488 3.30 -19.51 -15.75
CA GLY A 488 3.50 -19.47 -17.20
C GLY A 488 2.41 -18.66 -17.92
N ALA A 489 2.63 -18.35 -19.18
CA ALA A 489 1.71 -17.53 -19.96
C ALA A 489 0.31 -18.17 -20.12
N ASP A 490 0.23 -19.49 -20.25
CA ASP A 490 -1.01 -20.22 -20.49
C ASP A 490 -1.14 -21.37 -19.47
N VAL A 491 -1.58 -21.03 -18.26
CA VAL A 491 -1.89 -21.99 -17.19
C VAL A 491 -3.40 -22.09 -17.06
N ALA A 492 -3.93 -23.29 -17.30
CA ALA A 492 -5.37 -23.54 -17.32
C ALA A 492 -6.09 -22.98 -16.07
N GLY A 493 -7.07 -22.10 -16.27
CA GLY A 493 -7.85 -21.48 -15.22
C GLY A 493 -7.16 -20.35 -14.44
N LEU A 494 -5.87 -20.07 -14.69
CA LEU A 494 -5.10 -19.06 -13.97
C LEU A 494 -4.57 -17.94 -14.88
N THR A 495 -4.05 -18.28 -16.08
CA THR A 495 -3.52 -17.30 -17.03
C THR A 495 -3.91 -17.66 -18.46
N ALA A 496 -4.07 -16.65 -19.32
CA ALA A 496 -4.20 -16.80 -20.77
C ALA A 496 -3.39 -15.69 -21.46
N GLY A 497 -2.46 -16.09 -22.33
CA GLY A 497 -1.52 -15.15 -22.95
C GLY A 497 -0.73 -14.34 -21.90
N GLY A 498 -0.53 -14.88 -20.69
CA GLY A 498 0.13 -14.23 -19.54
C GLY A 498 -0.73 -13.21 -18.80
N GLU A 499 -1.98 -12.96 -19.21
CA GLU A 499 -2.93 -12.18 -18.44
C GLU A 499 -3.55 -13.05 -17.33
N PRO A 500 -3.69 -12.53 -16.09
CA PRO A 500 -4.40 -13.27 -15.06
C PRO A 500 -5.86 -13.43 -15.43
N LEU A 501 -6.40 -14.62 -15.20
CA LEU A 501 -7.83 -14.88 -15.34
C LEU A 501 -8.57 -14.59 -14.03
N ALA A 502 -9.88 -14.39 -14.13
CA ALA A 502 -10.75 -14.22 -12.98
C ALA A 502 -10.67 -15.46 -12.07
N ASP A 503 -10.39 -15.24 -10.80
CA ASP A 503 -10.25 -16.31 -9.82
C ASP A 503 -11.53 -17.15 -9.71
N GLN A 504 -11.34 -18.45 -9.50
CA GLN A 504 -12.43 -19.39 -9.28
C GLN A 504 -12.64 -19.59 -7.76
N GLN A 505 -13.89 -19.82 -7.37
CA GLN A 505 -14.20 -20.13 -5.99
C GLN A 505 -13.67 -21.52 -5.62
N THR A 506 -12.95 -21.62 -4.51
CA THR A 506 -12.56 -22.89 -3.93
C THR A 506 -13.73 -23.45 -3.12
N THR A 507 -14.22 -24.61 -3.48
CA THR A 507 -15.34 -25.25 -2.80
C THR A 507 -14.88 -26.47 -2.00
N GLY A 508 -15.64 -26.87 -0.98
CA GLY A 508 -15.37 -28.04 -0.16
C GLY A 508 -16.10 -27.96 1.18
N THR A 509 -16.52 -29.10 1.69
CA THR A 509 -17.20 -29.20 2.99
C THR A 509 -16.26 -29.56 4.14
N ASP A 510 -15.14 -30.20 3.84
CA ASP A 510 -14.09 -30.46 4.80
C ASP A 510 -13.20 -29.23 4.96
N ASN A 511 -13.10 -28.73 6.19
CA ASN A 511 -12.39 -27.47 6.48
C ASN A 511 -10.89 -27.59 6.21
N ALA A 512 -10.24 -28.67 6.60
CA ALA A 512 -8.80 -28.86 6.40
C ALA A 512 -8.46 -28.99 4.90
N ALA A 513 -9.24 -29.79 4.15
CA ALA A 513 -9.08 -29.94 2.72
C ALA A 513 -9.31 -28.60 1.98
N ARG A 514 -10.32 -27.82 2.41
CA ARG A 514 -10.60 -26.50 1.83
C ARG A 514 -9.44 -25.53 2.06
N VAL A 515 -8.95 -25.41 3.30
CA VAL A 515 -7.83 -24.52 3.64
C VAL A 515 -6.57 -24.94 2.91
N ASN A 516 -6.29 -26.23 2.77
CA ASN A 516 -5.17 -26.73 1.98
C ASN A 516 -5.31 -26.34 0.51
N ALA A 517 -6.47 -26.53 -0.10
CA ALA A 517 -6.72 -26.16 -1.48
C ALA A 517 -6.60 -24.64 -1.72
N ILE A 518 -7.03 -23.82 -0.76
CA ILE A 518 -6.84 -22.37 -0.79
C ILE A 518 -5.36 -22.01 -0.74
N ASN A 519 -4.58 -22.61 0.15
CA ASN A 519 -3.15 -22.38 0.24
C ASN A 519 -2.43 -22.80 -1.04
N ASP A 520 -2.78 -23.97 -1.61
CA ASP A 520 -2.21 -24.46 -2.86
C ASP A 520 -2.50 -23.50 -4.03
N ARG A 521 -3.75 -23.02 -4.14
CA ARG A 521 -4.13 -21.98 -5.10
C ARG A 521 -3.30 -20.72 -4.91
N ASN A 522 -3.22 -20.21 -3.69
CA ASN A 522 -2.61 -18.92 -3.40
C ASN A 522 -1.08 -18.95 -3.63
N TYR A 523 -0.38 -19.93 -3.07
CA TYR A 523 1.08 -20.04 -3.26
C TYR A 523 1.46 -20.61 -4.64
N GLY A 524 0.52 -21.25 -5.34
CA GLY A 524 0.66 -21.63 -6.74
C GLY A 524 0.49 -20.46 -7.72
N SER A 525 -0.07 -19.33 -7.28
CA SER A 525 -0.44 -18.19 -8.15
C SER A 525 -0.01 -16.87 -7.48
N LEU A 526 1.28 -16.60 -7.53
CA LEU A 526 1.90 -15.42 -6.92
C LEU A 526 2.03 -14.28 -7.93
N TRP A 527 1.80 -13.06 -7.46
CA TRP A 527 1.90 -11.84 -8.25
C TRP A 527 2.62 -10.73 -7.48
N PHE A 528 3.25 -9.82 -8.23
CA PHE A 528 3.64 -8.51 -7.75
C PHE A 528 3.23 -7.42 -8.74
N TYR A 529 2.97 -6.22 -8.24
CA TYR A 529 2.65 -5.04 -9.04
C TYR A 529 3.47 -3.86 -8.55
N SER A 530 4.16 -3.18 -9.48
CA SER A 530 4.87 -1.93 -9.17
C SER A 530 3.95 -0.73 -9.30
N ASN A 531 4.24 0.34 -8.59
CA ASN A 531 3.74 1.65 -8.96
C ASN A 531 4.47 2.20 -10.20
N PRO A 532 3.86 3.14 -10.94
CA PRO A 532 4.38 3.60 -12.22
C PRO A 532 5.57 4.55 -12.08
N VAL A 533 6.35 4.64 -13.16
CA VAL A 533 7.23 5.77 -13.47
C VAL A 533 6.58 6.58 -14.59
N PHE A 534 6.50 7.90 -14.44
CA PHE A 534 5.96 8.79 -15.45
C PHE A 534 7.08 9.40 -16.30
N VAL A 535 6.82 9.55 -17.59
CA VAL A 535 7.73 10.21 -18.53
C VAL A 535 6.95 11.27 -19.27
N THR A 536 7.37 12.52 -19.14
CA THR A 536 6.80 13.64 -19.90
C THR A 536 7.79 14.08 -20.99
N VAL A 537 7.24 14.48 -22.13
CA VAL A 537 8.06 14.96 -23.25
C VAL A 537 8.09 16.49 -23.25
N ALA A 538 9.28 17.03 -23.46
CA ALA A 538 9.43 18.45 -23.75
C ALA A 538 8.86 18.74 -25.15
N GLN A 539 8.03 19.77 -25.27
CA GLN A 539 7.57 20.30 -26.56
C GLN A 539 8.70 21.04 -27.26
#